data_13f7e2bdfd702059dc53b5a9cbbc14d7
#
_entry.id   13f7e2bdfd702059dc53b5a9cbbc14d7
#
_cell.length_a   1.000
_cell.length_b   1.000
_cell.length_c   1.000
_cell.angle_alpha   90.00
_cell.angle_beta   90.00
_cell.angle_gamma   90.00
#
_symmetry.space_group_name_H-M   'P 1'
#
loop_
_entity.id
_entity.type
_entity.pdbx_description
1 polymer ?
#
loop_
_entity_poly.entity_id
_entity_poly.type
_entity_poly.pdbx_seq_one_letter_code
_entity_poly.pdbx_strand_id
1 'polypeptide(L)'
;MRLPPPFLLLALLARCASSQPLPRLALSSRGLSVSGISSGAFMAVQLQFSHSSLIRGAGIVAGGPFYCAQQGGLAELVACSVDASLVNTSALIQYAAASASAGLIDPLPSLQSHTVHLFSGTIDSIISHGTMLALADMYEGLSVPFEPTFNFSAEHAWVTSAYGNNCSYLGPDFINNCDWDFAGRFLAATFMAAKLPWNATPGVFAPGSLRTFDQTPFGAEANMSMDATGYLYVPRACEAAASGTCTLHVNFHGCDQARGEVAAAYVSRTQLNEWAEANNIVVLYPQAAVDLHYGNILACWNIW
;
A
#
# COMPACT_ATOMS: atom_id res chain seq x y z
N MET A 1 10.22 -36.80 58.32
CA MET A 1 10.34 -36.69 56.86
C MET A 1 9.07 -36.05 56.35
N ARG A 2 9.12 -34.77 55.97
CA ARG A 2 7.97 -34.06 55.39
C ARG A 2 8.17 -34.00 53.86
N LEU A 3 7.22 -34.49 53.10
CA LEU A 3 7.20 -34.44 51.64
C LEU A 3 6.90 -33.00 51.20
N PRO A 4 7.55 -32.51 50.15
CA PRO A 4 7.26 -31.17 49.60
C PRO A 4 5.92 -31.21 48.85
N PRO A 5 5.22 -30.06 48.73
CA PRO A 5 3.94 -29.97 48.00
C PRO A 5 4.13 -30.09 46.48
N PRO A 6 3.16 -30.60 45.75
CA PRO A 6 3.26 -30.71 44.30
C PRO A 6 3.26 -29.34 43.64
N PHE A 7 4.28 -29.09 42.79
CA PHE A 7 4.31 -27.95 41.90
C PHE A 7 3.16 -28.04 40.89
N LEU A 8 2.22 -27.11 41.01
CA LEU A 8 1.16 -26.91 40.03
C LEU A 8 1.79 -26.27 38.75
N LEU A 9 2.02 -27.08 37.74
CA LEU A 9 2.49 -26.61 36.43
C LEU A 9 1.31 -25.91 35.76
N LEU A 10 1.28 -24.56 35.85
CA LEU A 10 0.35 -23.73 35.07
C LEU A 10 0.82 -23.77 33.61
N ALA A 11 0.25 -24.64 32.81
CA ALA A 11 0.41 -24.60 31.37
C ALA A 11 -0.33 -23.37 30.84
N LEU A 12 0.43 -22.28 30.57
CA LEU A 12 -0.05 -21.18 29.73
C LEU A 12 -0.30 -21.75 28.32
N LEU A 13 -1.54 -22.11 28.05
CA LEU A 13 -1.99 -22.30 26.65
C LEU A 13 -1.92 -20.93 25.97
N ALA A 14 -0.81 -20.67 25.27
CA ALA A 14 -0.77 -19.63 24.27
C ALA A 14 -1.89 -19.96 23.25
N ARG A 15 -3.02 -19.28 23.37
CA ARG A 15 -4.03 -19.27 22.30
C ARG A 15 -3.33 -18.66 21.09
N CYS A 16 -2.95 -19.48 20.11
CA CYS A 16 -2.76 -19.00 18.76
C CYS A 16 -4.07 -18.28 18.42
N ALA A 17 -4.03 -16.95 18.37
CA ALA A 17 -5.15 -16.17 17.89
C ALA A 17 -5.29 -16.54 16.40
N SER A 18 -6.23 -17.43 16.07
CA SER A 18 -6.59 -17.69 14.68
C SER A 18 -7.06 -16.37 14.10
N SER A 19 -6.48 -15.97 12.96
CA SER A 19 -6.94 -14.79 12.25
C SER A 19 -8.42 -14.95 11.92
N GLN A 20 -9.17 -13.86 12.10
CA GLN A 20 -10.62 -13.86 11.88
C GLN A 20 -10.92 -13.70 10.39
N PRO A 21 -12.04 -14.21 9.89
CA PRO A 21 -12.46 -13.91 8.53
C PRO A 21 -12.62 -12.39 8.34
N LEU A 22 -12.39 -11.92 7.12
CA LEU A 22 -12.60 -10.50 6.78
C LEU A 22 -14.06 -10.11 7.07
N PRO A 23 -14.31 -9.09 7.90
CA PRO A 23 -15.67 -8.70 8.28
C PRO A 23 -16.44 -8.16 7.07
N ARG A 24 -17.74 -8.42 7.02
CA ARG A 24 -18.62 -7.77 6.04
C ARG A 24 -18.96 -6.36 6.52
N LEU A 25 -18.45 -5.36 5.82
CA LEU A 25 -18.71 -3.95 6.08
C LEU A 25 -19.54 -3.36 4.93
N ALA A 26 -20.48 -2.48 5.25
CA ALA A 26 -21.34 -1.82 4.27
C ALA A 26 -20.63 -0.58 3.71
N LEU A 27 -19.60 -0.76 2.91
CA LEU A 27 -18.76 0.31 2.38
C LEU A 27 -19.39 1.01 1.17
N SER A 28 -19.05 2.27 0.98
CA SER A 28 -19.33 3.03 -0.23
C SER A 28 -18.31 2.69 -1.32
N SER A 29 -18.77 2.51 -2.54
CA SER A 29 -17.88 2.40 -3.70
C SER A 29 -17.32 3.77 -4.14
N ARG A 30 -17.83 4.88 -3.60
CA ARG A 30 -17.27 6.21 -3.84
C ARG A 30 -16.09 6.44 -2.91
N GLY A 31 -14.97 6.89 -3.45
CA GLY A 31 -13.77 7.18 -2.67
C GLY A 31 -12.87 5.96 -2.37
N LEU A 32 -13.06 4.82 -3.05
CA LEU A 32 -12.07 3.74 -3.00
C LEU A 32 -10.72 4.28 -3.49
N SER A 33 -9.68 4.10 -2.68
CA SER A 33 -8.34 4.58 -2.99
C SER A 33 -7.28 3.53 -2.67
N VAL A 34 -6.12 3.69 -3.29
CA VAL A 34 -4.98 2.78 -3.10
C VAL A 34 -3.72 3.57 -2.79
N SER A 35 -2.80 2.97 -2.08
CA SER A 35 -1.45 3.52 -1.93
C SER A 35 -0.41 2.44 -1.66
N GLY A 36 0.84 2.80 -1.77
CA GLY A 36 1.93 1.90 -1.41
C GLY A 36 3.29 2.56 -1.54
N ILE A 37 4.29 1.85 -1.07
CA ILE A 37 5.71 2.23 -1.19
C ILE A 37 6.48 1.11 -1.88
N SER A 38 7.47 1.45 -2.73
CA SER A 38 8.39 0.47 -3.30
C SER A 38 7.64 -0.62 -4.08
N SER A 39 7.88 -1.89 -3.83
CA SER A 39 7.10 -2.99 -4.43
C SER A 39 5.59 -2.83 -4.19
N GLY A 40 5.19 -2.31 -3.03
CA GLY A 40 3.79 -1.97 -2.74
C GLY A 40 3.26 -0.81 -3.57
N ALA A 41 4.08 0.15 -3.96
CA ALA A 41 3.71 1.22 -4.87
C ALA A 41 3.48 0.69 -6.29
N PHE A 42 4.33 -0.22 -6.77
CA PHE A 42 4.10 -0.95 -8.03
C PHE A 42 2.79 -1.72 -7.97
N MET A 43 2.52 -2.44 -6.87
CA MET A 43 1.26 -3.16 -6.70
C MET A 43 0.04 -2.23 -6.66
N ALA A 44 0.16 -1.06 -6.03
CA ALA A 44 -0.89 -0.03 -6.03
C ALA A 44 -1.19 0.46 -7.46
N VAL A 45 -0.16 0.67 -8.29
CA VAL A 45 -0.32 1.03 -9.71
C VAL A 45 -0.98 -0.12 -10.48
N GLN A 46 -0.57 -1.39 -10.26
CA GLN A 46 -1.23 -2.54 -10.91
C GLN A 46 -2.72 -2.59 -10.56
N LEU A 47 -3.06 -2.43 -9.26
CA LEU A 47 -4.45 -2.45 -8.82
C LEU A 47 -5.23 -1.26 -9.39
N GLN A 48 -4.62 -0.07 -9.44
CA GLN A 48 -5.23 1.13 -10.00
C GLN A 48 -5.60 0.95 -11.49
N PHE A 49 -4.72 0.35 -12.28
CA PHE A 49 -4.97 0.10 -13.70
C PHE A 49 -5.98 -1.02 -13.90
N SER A 50 -5.82 -2.15 -13.20
CA SER A 50 -6.70 -3.31 -13.37
C SER A 50 -8.14 -3.06 -12.93
N HIS A 51 -8.36 -2.19 -11.94
CA HIS A 51 -9.68 -1.86 -11.39
C HIS A 51 -9.99 -0.36 -11.42
N SER A 52 -9.60 0.31 -12.49
CA SER A 52 -9.72 1.76 -12.62
C SER A 52 -11.16 2.29 -12.57
N SER A 53 -12.15 1.48 -12.87
CA SER A 53 -13.56 1.86 -12.74
C SER A 53 -14.03 2.02 -11.27
N LEU A 54 -13.35 1.36 -10.33
CA LEU A 54 -13.69 1.38 -8.90
C LEU A 54 -12.85 2.39 -8.13
N ILE A 55 -11.57 2.56 -8.48
CA ILE A 55 -10.62 3.41 -7.78
C ILE A 55 -10.88 4.88 -8.12
N ARG A 56 -10.63 5.76 -7.17
CA ARG A 56 -10.80 7.22 -7.31
C ARG A 56 -9.52 8.01 -7.04
N GLY A 57 -8.56 7.40 -6.37
CA GLY A 57 -7.29 8.05 -6.09
C GLY A 57 -6.18 7.07 -5.76
N ALA A 58 -4.95 7.51 -5.97
CA ALA A 58 -3.75 6.73 -5.68
C ALA A 58 -2.66 7.59 -5.04
N GLY A 59 -1.98 7.03 -4.02
CA GLY A 59 -0.79 7.60 -3.39
C GLY A 59 0.42 6.68 -3.62
N ILE A 60 1.35 7.10 -4.46
CA ILE A 60 2.48 6.28 -4.93
C ILE A 60 3.79 6.84 -4.41
N VAL A 61 4.48 6.08 -3.56
CA VAL A 61 5.78 6.43 -2.99
C VAL A 61 6.85 5.51 -3.56
N ALA A 62 7.82 6.07 -4.27
CA ALA A 62 8.96 5.31 -4.81
C ALA A 62 8.51 4.05 -5.57
N GLY A 63 7.62 4.19 -6.54
CA GLY A 63 7.08 3.14 -7.40
C GLY A 63 7.55 3.23 -8.84
N GLY A 64 6.76 2.70 -9.77
CA GLY A 64 7.06 2.75 -11.20
C GLY A 64 5.86 2.45 -12.08
N PRO A 65 6.02 2.49 -13.41
CA PRO A 65 4.96 2.31 -14.38
C PRO A 65 4.23 0.97 -14.28
N PHE A 66 2.97 0.97 -14.71
CA PHE A 66 2.19 -0.27 -14.88
C PHE A 66 2.95 -1.25 -15.79
N TYR A 67 3.02 -2.51 -15.38
CA TYR A 67 3.64 -3.62 -16.11
C TYR A 67 5.15 -3.47 -16.35
N CYS A 68 5.84 -2.56 -15.67
CA CYS A 68 7.24 -2.23 -15.92
C CYS A 68 8.16 -3.46 -15.76
N ALA A 69 8.05 -4.20 -14.66
CA ALA A 69 8.97 -5.29 -14.32
C ALA A 69 8.53 -6.69 -14.79
N GLN A 70 7.41 -6.81 -15.50
CA GLN A 70 6.82 -8.12 -15.84
C GLN A 70 7.29 -8.72 -17.16
N GLN A 71 8.14 -8.03 -17.93
CA GLN A 71 8.46 -8.45 -19.30
C GLN A 71 9.64 -9.42 -19.41
N GLY A 72 10.44 -9.65 -18.39
CA GLY A 72 11.58 -10.51 -18.63
C GLY A 72 12.61 -10.72 -17.53
N GLY A 73 12.30 -10.57 -16.29
CA GLY A 73 13.18 -11.02 -15.22
C GLY A 73 14.13 -9.93 -14.67
N LEU A 74 15.37 -10.29 -14.36
CA LEU A 74 16.28 -9.42 -13.62
C LEU A 74 16.63 -8.10 -14.36
N ALA A 75 16.70 -8.11 -15.68
CA ALA A 75 17.06 -6.92 -16.46
C ALA A 75 15.97 -5.86 -16.38
N GLU A 76 14.71 -6.26 -16.49
CA GLU A 76 13.56 -5.38 -16.37
C GLU A 76 13.34 -4.91 -14.94
N LEU A 77 13.63 -5.76 -13.96
CA LEU A 77 13.60 -5.34 -12.56
C LEU A 77 14.63 -4.22 -12.30
N VAL A 78 15.85 -4.35 -12.84
CA VAL A 78 16.88 -3.30 -12.75
C VAL A 78 16.45 -2.03 -13.49
N ALA A 79 15.89 -2.15 -14.69
CA ALA A 79 15.35 -1.02 -15.45
C ALA A 79 14.26 -0.28 -14.65
N CYS A 80 13.35 -1.02 -14.04
CA CYS A 80 12.21 -0.46 -13.33
C CYS A 80 12.51 -0.03 -11.88
N SER A 81 13.73 -0.23 -11.39
CA SER A 81 14.13 0.23 -10.05
C SER A 81 15.33 1.19 -10.08
N VAL A 82 16.38 0.86 -10.82
CA VAL A 82 17.68 1.53 -10.72
C VAL A 82 18.01 2.37 -11.96
N ASP A 83 17.76 1.85 -13.16
CA ASP A 83 18.14 2.50 -14.42
C ASP A 83 16.94 2.72 -15.33
N ALA A 84 16.20 3.77 -15.06
CA ALA A 84 15.00 4.12 -15.81
C ALA A 84 15.27 4.51 -17.28
N SER A 85 16.53 4.72 -17.69
CA SER A 85 16.86 4.97 -19.10
C SER A 85 16.50 3.81 -20.02
N LEU A 86 16.33 2.63 -19.44
CA LEU A 86 15.92 1.39 -20.12
C LEU A 86 14.39 1.21 -20.19
N VAL A 87 13.62 2.05 -19.49
CA VAL A 87 12.15 1.96 -19.47
C VAL A 87 11.56 2.57 -20.74
N ASN A 88 10.86 1.75 -21.51
CA ASN A 88 10.11 2.22 -22.68
C ASN A 88 8.66 2.53 -22.33
N THR A 89 8.40 3.73 -21.82
CA THR A 89 7.06 4.17 -21.39
C THR A 89 6.02 4.05 -22.50
N SER A 90 6.38 4.34 -23.76
CA SER A 90 5.46 4.21 -24.89
C SER A 90 5.03 2.76 -25.12
N ALA A 91 5.94 1.79 -24.98
CA ALA A 91 5.61 0.38 -25.07
C ALA A 91 4.70 -0.08 -23.91
N LEU A 92 4.93 0.42 -22.70
CA LEU A 92 4.08 0.13 -21.54
C LEU A 92 2.65 0.69 -21.71
N ILE A 93 2.50 1.90 -22.26
CA ILE A 93 1.20 2.48 -22.61
C ILE A 93 0.47 1.62 -23.65
N GLN A 94 1.18 1.15 -24.69
CA GLN A 94 0.61 0.26 -25.70
C GLN A 94 0.17 -1.08 -25.09
N TYR A 95 0.97 -1.63 -24.17
CA TYR A 95 0.60 -2.85 -23.46
C TYR A 95 -0.65 -2.65 -22.59
N ALA A 96 -0.74 -1.55 -21.86
CA ALA A 96 -1.93 -1.22 -21.08
C ALA A 96 -3.18 -1.09 -21.99
N ALA A 97 -3.04 -0.43 -23.15
CA ALA A 97 -4.12 -0.30 -24.13
C ALA A 97 -4.56 -1.65 -24.69
N ALA A 98 -3.61 -2.52 -25.02
CA ALA A 98 -3.89 -3.88 -25.49
C ALA A 98 -4.59 -4.71 -24.41
N SER A 99 -4.13 -4.64 -23.16
CA SER A 99 -4.72 -5.33 -22.00
C SER A 99 -6.17 -4.87 -21.76
N ALA A 100 -6.43 -3.57 -21.82
CA ALA A 100 -7.79 -3.03 -21.71
C ALA A 100 -8.68 -3.48 -22.85
N SER A 101 -8.17 -3.47 -24.08
CA SER A 101 -8.91 -3.95 -25.26
C SER A 101 -9.24 -5.44 -25.21
N ALA A 102 -8.38 -6.23 -24.56
CA ALA A 102 -8.59 -7.65 -24.33
C ALA A 102 -9.49 -7.95 -23.10
N GLY A 103 -9.93 -6.93 -22.35
CA GLY A 103 -10.75 -7.09 -21.16
C GLY A 103 -9.98 -7.67 -19.94
N LEU A 104 -8.65 -7.61 -19.97
CA LEU A 104 -7.79 -8.07 -18.85
C LEU A 104 -7.69 -7.04 -17.73
N ILE A 105 -7.91 -5.77 -18.04
CA ILE A 105 -8.00 -4.67 -17.12
C ILE A 105 -9.20 -3.78 -17.49
N ASP A 106 -9.60 -2.91 -16.58
CA ASP A 106 -10.66 -1.93 -16.82
C ASP A 106 -10.28 -0.94 -17.95
N PRO A 107 -11.28 -0.27 -18.57
CA PRO A 107 -11.03 0.73 -19.61
C PRO A 107 -10.14 1.87 -19.11
N LEU A 108 -9.04 2.16 -19.83
CA LEU A 108 -8.07 3.21 -19.47
C LEU A 108 -8.68 4.61 -19.27
N PRO A 109 -9.72 5.05 -20.02
CA PRO A 109 -10.35 6.35 -19.77
C PRO A 109 -10.87 6.54 -18.34
N SER A 110 -11.15 5.46 -17.59
CA SER A 110 -11.55 5.55 -16.18
C SER A 110 -10.47 6.22 -15.32
N LEU A 111 -9.18 6.01 -15.65
CA LEU A 111 -8.04 6.61 -14.95
C LEU A 111 -8.06 8.15 -14.97
N GLN A 112 -8.63 8.76 -16.03
CA GLN A 112 -8.64 10.23 -16.20
C GLN A 112 -9.45 10.96 -15.12
N SER A 113 -10.29 10.25 -14.39
CA SER A 113 -11.05 10.79 -13.26
C SER A 113 -10.37 10.61 -11.90
N HIS A 114 -9.19 9.98 -11.86
CA HIS A 114 -8.49 9.72 -10.61
C HIS A 114 -7.72 10.94 -10.12
N THR A 115 -7.47 10.98 -8.81
CA THR A 115 -6.54 11.90 -8.16
C THR A 115 -5.31 11.11 -7.79
N VAL A 116 -4.16 11.41 -8.40
CA VAL A 116 -2.92 10.67 -8.17
C VAL A 116 -1.89 11.59 -7.51
N HIS A 117 -1.25 11.11 -6.45
CA HIS A 117 -0.12 11.78 -5.81
C HIS A 117 1.12 10.90 -5.91
N LEU A 118 2.19 11.48 -6.44
CA LEU A 118 3.47 10.82 -6.63
C LEU A 118 4.50 11.42 -5.68
N PHE A 119 5.21 10.58 -4.94
CA PHE A 119 6.33 11.00 -4.11
C PHE A 119 7.60 10.26 -4.48
N SER A 120 8.68 11.01 -4.73
CA SER A 120 10.02 10.46 -4.96
C SER A 120 11.05 11.33 -4.25
N GLY A 121 11.83 10.73 -3.35
CA GLY A 121 12.94 11.41 -2.71
C GLY A 121 14.10 11.63 -3.69
N THR A 122 14.76 12.79 -3.61
CA THR A 122 15.91 13.11 -4.47
C THR A 122 17.18 12.34 -4.11
N ILE A 123 17.20 11.71 -2.94
CA ILE A 123 18.30 10.88 -2.45
C ILE A 123 17.87 9.42 -2.24
N ASP A 124 16.73 9.01 -2.79
CA ASP A 124 16.27 7.61 -2.77
C ASP A 124 17.30 6.73 -3.51
N SER A 125 17.96 5.83 -2.76
CA SER A 125 19.03 4.99 -3.26
C SER A 125 18.55 3.60 -3.72
N ILE A 126 17.25 3.31 -3.61
CA ILE A 126 16.65 2.03 -3.99
C ILE A 126 15.83 2.14 -5.27
N ILE A 127 14.87 3.07 -5.31
CA ILE A 127 14.08 3.33 -6.53
C ILE A 127 14.52 4.67 -7.12
N SER A 128 15.10 4.61 -8.31
CA SER A 128 15.62 5.80 -8.96
C SER A 128 14.52 6.83 -9.19
N HIS A 129 14.86 8.09 -9.02
CA HIS A 129 13.96 9.19 -9.35
C HIS A 129 13.46 9.10 -10.80
N GLY A 130 14.31 8.62 -11.72
CA GLY A 130 13.95 8.39 -13.13
C GLY A 130 12.80 7.41 -13.31
N THR A 131 12.67 6.39 -12.45
CA THR A 131 11.56 5.44 -12.50
C THR A 131 10.23 6.11 -12.18
N MET A 132 10.22 7.03 -11.20
CA MET A 132 9.03 7.81 -10.89
C MET A 132 8.71 8.84 -11.97
N LEU A 133 9.72 9.38 -12.67
CA LEU A 133 9.50 10.20 -13.87
C LEU A 133 8.88 9.39 -15.00
N ALA A 134 9.34 8.16 -15.24
CA ALA A 134 8.73 7.27 -16.22
C ALA A 134 7.25 6.94 -15.89
N LEU A 135 6.91 6.81 -14.61
CA LEU A 135 5.51 6.69 -14.19
C LEU A 135 4.72 7.97 -14.47
N ALA A 136 5.29 9.14 -14.19
CA ALA A 136 4.67 10.43 -14.50
C ALA A 136 4.41 10.57 -16.01
N ASP A 137 5.40 10.24 -16.85
CA ASP A 137 5.28 10.23 -18.32
C ASP A 137 4.16 9.28 -18.78
N MET A 138 4.01 8.12 -18.12
CA MET A 138 2.91 7.20 -18.42
C MET A 138 1.54 7.82 -18.11
N TYR A 139 1.40 8.47 -16.96
CA TYR A 139 0.16 9.17 -16.59
C TYR A 139 -0.13 10.33 -17.55
N GLU A 140 0.89 11.12 -17.92
CA GLU A 140 0.75 12.17 -18.93
C GLU A 140 0.26 11.61 -20.27
N GLY A 141 0.90 10.55 -20.77
CA GLY A 141 0.54 9.88 -22.02
C GLY A 141 -0.88 9.33 -22.04
N LEU A 142 -1.43 9.01 -20.87
CA LEU A 142 -2.81 8.54 -20.67
C LEU A 142 -3.79 9.66 -20.28
N SER A 143 -3.31 10.91 -20.18
CA SER A 143 -4.09 12.07 -19.70
C SER A 143 -4.69 11.88 -18.30
N VAL A 144 -3.95 11.19 -17.42
CA VAL A 144 -4.31 11.00 -16.01
C VAL A 144 -3.74 12.15 -15.20
N PRO A 145 -4.56 12.92 -14.46
CA PRO A 145 -4.05 14.02 -13.65
C PRO A 145 -3.28 13.48 -12.44
N PHE A 146 -2.12 14.07 -12.15
CA PHE A 146 -1.31 13.73 -10.98
C PHE A 146 -0.64 14.96 -10.37
N GLU A 147 -0.33 14.88 -9.08
CA GLU A 147 0.43 15.87 -8.31
C GLU A 147 1.78 15.27 -7.90
N PRO A 148 2.92 15.75 -8.44
CA PRO A 148 4.23 15.24 -8.10
C PRO A 148 4.82 15.97 -6.89
N THR A 149 5.49 15.24 -6.00
CA THR A 149 6.40 15.74 -4.96
C THR A 149 7.77 15.12 -5.23
N PHE A 150 8.57 15.78 -6.10
CA PHE A 150 9.80 15.25 -6.66
C PHE A 150 11.06 16.06 -6.27
N ASN A 151 10.92 17.06 -5.43
CA ASN A 151 12.00 17.95 -4.98
C ASN A 151 12.33 17.77 -3.50
N PHE A 152 11.95 16.65 -2.91
CA PHE A 152 12.10 16.42 -1.48
C PHE A 152 13.37 15.61 -1.19
N SER A 153 14.22 16.12 -0.28
CA SER A 153 15.43 15.38 0.14
C SER A 153 15.07 14.29 1.13
N ALA A 154 14.59 13.17 0.61
CA ALA A 154 14.22 12.00 1.37
C ALA A 154 14.89 10.75 0.80
N GLU A 155 15.23 9.82 1.68
CA GLU A 155 15.67 8.46 1.36
C GLU A 155 14.45 7.54 1.14
N HIS A 156 14.72 6.27 0.74
CA HIS A 156 13.69 5.27 0.43
C HIS A 156 12.87 4.91 1.66
N ALA A 157 11.73 5.56 1.84
CA ALA A 157 10.82 5.32 2.96
C ALA A 157 9.40 5.84 2.67
N TRP A 158 8.43 5.30 3.39
CA TRP A 158 7.13 5.96 3.55
C TRP A 158 7.34 7.23 4.39
N VAL A 159 6.85 8.37 3.90
CA VAL A 159 7.11 9.65 4.55
C VAL A 159 5.94 10.11 5.41
N THR A 160 6.27 10.60 6.62
CA THR A 160 5.32 11.07 7.62
C THR A 160 5.74 12.42 8.18
N SER A 161 4.85 13.07 8.91
CA SER A 161 5.15 14.28 9.68
C SER A 161 5.29 14.04 11.20
N ALA A 162 5.07 12.81 11.68
CA ALA A 162 4.95 12.57 13.12
C ALA A 162 5.75 11.37 13.63
N TYR A 163 6.17 10.45 12.76
CA TYR A 163 6.83 9.21 13.15
C TYR A 163 7.90 8.78 12.15
N GLY A 164 8.91 8.09 12.64
CA GLY A 164 9.91 7.40 11.84
C GLY A 164 11.32 7.91 12.08
N ASN A 165 12.24 7.41 11.27
CA ASN A 165 13.64 7.79 11.28
C ASN A 165 13.84 9.19 10.68
N ASN A 166 15.09 9.65 10.68
CA ASN A 166 15.45 10.88 9.95
C ASN A 166 15.12 10.72 8.46
N CYS A 167 14.71 11.80 7.80
CA CYS A 167 14.29 11.79 6.41
C CYS A 167 15.32 11.22 5.42
N SER A 168 16.60 11.33 5.75
CA SER A 168 17.72 10.81 4.96
C SER A 168 18.21 9.41 5.39
N TYR A 169 17.47 8.70 6.24
CA TYR A 169 17.86 7.39 6.71
C TYR A 169 17.28 6.28 5.82
N LEU A 170 18.15 5.34 5.40
CA LEU A 170 17.76 4.09 4.78
C LEU A 170 17.85 2.95 5.80
N GLY A 171 16.76 2.25 6.04
CA GLY A 171 16.78 1.08 6.92
C GLY A 171 15.45 0.76 7.58
N PRO A 172 15.44 -0.23 8.47
CA PRO A 172 14.23 -0.85 9.01
C PRO A 172 13.18 0.12 9.51
N ASP A 173 11.99 -0.38 9.44
CA ASP A 173 10.66 0.17 9.32
C ASP A 173 10.45 0.93 8.00
N PHE A 174 11.50 1.47 7.34
CA PHE A 174 11.39 2.27 6.12
C PHE A 174 10.22 3.26 6.19
N ILE A 175 10.12 3.90 7.34
CA ILE A 175 9.20 5.02 7.63
C ILE A 175 10.05 6.17 8.15
N ASN A 176 10.02 7.30 7.46
CA ASN A 176 10.83 8.46 7.82
C ASN A 176 9.96 9.66 8.15
N ASN A 177 10.31 10.33 9.25
CA ASN A 177 9.74 11.62 9.58
C ASN A 177 10.46 12.70 8.76
N CYS A 178 9.76 13.16 7.75
CA CYS A 178 10.22 14.22 6.84
C CYS A 178 9.52 15.55 7.10
N ASP A 179 8.77 15.68 8.18
CA ASP A 179 7.86 16.80 8.43
C ASP A 179 6.87 17.00 7.26
N TRP A 180 6.46 15.88 6.64
CA TRP A 180 5.61 15.85 5.47
C TRP A 180 4.54 14.77 5.58
N ASP A 181 3.29 15.18 5.71
CA ASP A 181 2.15 14.26 5.80
C ASP A 181 1.69 13.85 4.39
N PHE A 182 2.29 12.79 3.87
CA PHE A 182 1.89 12.24 2.57
C PHE A 182 0.49 11.63 2.63
N ALA A 183 0.17 10.88 3.70
CA ALA A 183 -1.10 10.20 3.86
C ALA A 183 -2.29 11.19 3.83
N GLY A 184 -2.20 12.25 4.62
CA GLY A 184 -3.25 13.27 4.68
C GLY A 184 -3.44 14.00 3.35
N ARG A 185 -2.36 14.30 2.64
CA ARG A 185 -2.40 15.03 1.38
C ARG A 185 -3.14 14.27 0.28
N PHE A 186 -2.74 13.04 -0.02
CA PHE A 186 -3.38 12.31 -1.11
C PHE A 186 -4.80 11.87 -0.76
N LEU A 187 -5.08 11.50 0.50
CA LEU A 187 -6.44 11.17 0.93
C LEU A 187 -7.36 12.38 0.84
N ALA A 188 -6.93 13.55 1.32
CA ALA A 188 -7.70 14.78 1.24
C ALA A 188 -8.07 15.12 -0.22
N ALA A 189 -7.10 15.09 -1.12
CA ALA A 189 -7.34 15.37 -2.53
C ALA A 189 -8.30 14.37 -3.18
N THR A 190 -8.14 13.06 -2.86
CA THR A 190 -9.06 12.01 -3.35
C THR A 190 -10.49 12.25 -2.87
N PHE A 191 -10.67 12.57 -1.59
CA PHE A 191 -12.00 12.81 -1.01
C PHE A 191 -12.65 14.09 -1.57
N MET A 192 -11.88 15.16 -1.70
CA MET A 192 -12.38 16.41 -2.29
C MET A 192 -12.78 16.23 -3.76
N ALA A 193 -11.97 15.51 -4.55
CA ALA A 193 -12.31 15.22 -5.95
C ALA A 193 -13.57 14.33 -6.06
N ALA A 194 -13.73 13.37 -5.16
CA ALA A 194 -14.92 12.52 -5.06
C ALA A 194 -16.15 13.24 -4.47
N LYS A 195 -16.02 14.52 -4.09
CA LYS A 195 -17.04 15.32 -3.38
C LYS A 195 -17.56 14.63 -2.11
N LEU A 196 -16.65 14.00 -1.38
CA LEU A 196 -16.90 13.41 -0.08
C LEU A 196 -16.53 14.39 1.04
N PRO A 197 -17.19 14.33 2.19
CA PRO A 197 -16.79 15.12 3.36
C PRO A 197 -15.36 14.80 3.77
N TRP A 198 -14.59 15.83 4.10
CA TRP A 198 -13.22 15.71 4.60
C TRP A 198 -13.02 16.50 5.89
N ASN A 199 -12.57 15.82 6.94
CA ASN A 199 -12.10 16.46 8.15
C ASN A 199 -10.60 16.71 8.02
N ALA A 200 -10.17 17.95 8.00
CA ALA A 200 -8.78 18.37 7.82
C ALA A 200 -7.91 18.19 9.10
N THR A 201 -8.47 17.66 10.18
CA THR A 201 -7.75 17.35 11.41
C THR A 201 -7.65 15.83 11.54
N PRO A 202 -6.43 15.26 11.64
CA PRO A 202 -6.29 13.82 11.85
C PRO A 202 -6.89 13.41 13.19
N GLY A 203 -7.43 12.22 13.26
CA GLY A 203 -7.91 11.61 14.49
C GLY A 203 -6.77 11.05 15.35
N VAL A 204 -7.15 10.35 16.39
CA VAL A 204 -6.19 9.62 17.24
C VAL A 204 -6.25 8.15 16.88
N PHE A 205 -5.10 7.58 16.52
CA PHE A 205 -4.99 6.14 16.26
C PHE A 205 -5.57 5.33 17.42
N ALA A 206 -6.50 4.45 17.11
CA ALA A 206 -7.14 3.57 18.09
C ALA A 206 -6.60 2.14 17.93
N PRO A 207 -5.67 1.67 18.78
CA PRO A 207 -5.07 0.34 18.63
C PRO A 207 -6.07 -0.80 18.56
N GLY A 208 -7.20 -0.72 19.28
CA GLY A 208 -8.25 -1.71 19.25
C GLY A 208 -9.06 -1.78 17.95
N SER A 209 -8.93 -0.77 17.08
CA SER A 209 -9.52 -0.74 15.73
C SER A 209 -8.63 -1.40 14.68
N LEU A 210 -7.35 -1.64 14.97
CA LEU A 210 -6.45 -2.41 14.12
C LEU A 210 -6.60 -3.89 14.45
N ARG A 211 -6.98 -4.69 13.45
CA ARG A 211 -7.31 -6.12 13.58
C ARG A 211 -6.53 -6.92 12.56
N THR A 212 -6.36 -8.20 12.81
CA THR A 212 -5.88 -9.17 11.83
C THR A 212 -7.07 -9.88 11.17
N PHE A 213 -6.89 -10.30 9.92
CA PHE A 213 -7.85 -11.13 9.22
C PHE A 213 -7.14 -12.27 8.47
N ASP A 214 -7.89 -13.32 8.14
CA ASP A 214 -7.43 -14.47 7.37
C ASP A 214 -7.40 -14.10 5.87
N GLN A 215 -6.20 -14.14 5.26
CA GLN A 215 -6.01 -13.91 3.83
C GLN A 215 -6.10 -15.18 2.98
N THR A 216 -6.07 -16.36 3.59
CA THR A 216 -6.02 -17.63 2.85
C THR A 216 -7.18 -17.81 1.85
N PRO A 217 -8.43 -17.35 2.14
CA PRO A 217 -9.51 -17.44 1.18
C PRO A 217 -9.32 -16.57 -0.09
N PHE A 218 -8.34 -15.64 -0.07
CA PHE A 218 -8.10 -14.69 -1.17
C PHE A 218 -6.85 -15.05 -2.00
N GLY A 219 -6.40 -16.28 -1.94
CA GLY A 219 -5.30 -16.79 -2.76
C GLY A 219 -3.94 -16.88 -2.07
N ALA A 220 -3.87 -16.72 -0.75
CA ALA A 220 -2.62 -16.88 0.00
C ALA A 220 -1.98 -18.29 -0.13
N GLU A 221 -2.73 -19.27 -0.64
CA GLU A 221 -2.25 -20.64 -0.85
C GLU A 221 -1.64 -20.89 -2.25
N ALA A 222 -1.81 -19.97 -3.18
CA ALA A 222 -1.50 -20.24 -4.60
C ALA A 222 -0.24 -19.52 -5.08
N ASN A 223 0.93 -19.82 -4.51
CA ASN A 223 2.23 -19.38 -5.04
C ASN A 223 2.37 -17.85 -5.22
N MET A 224 1.63 -17.05 -4.44
CA MET A 224 1.61 -15.60 -4.55
C MET A 224 2.47 -14.90 -3.50
N SER A 225 3.24 -15.65 -2.72
CA SER A 225 4.07 -15.12 -1.60
C SER A 225 3.27 -14.22 -0.66
N MET A 226 2.01 -14.59 -0.35
CA MET A 226 1.16 -13.84 0.58
C MET A 226 1.18 -14.48 1.97
N ASP A 227 1.23 -13.64 3.02
CA ASP A 227 1.03 -14.11 4.40
C ASP A 227 -0.42 -14.62 4.57
N ALA A 228 -0.60 -15.63 5.41
CA ALA A 228 -1.94 -16.10 5.79
C ALA A 228 -2.75 -15.01 6.53
N THR A 229 -2.09 -13.99 7.06
CA THR A 229 -2.69 -12.96 7.91
C THR A 229 -2.46 -11.56 7.35
N GLY A 230 -3.54 -10.84 7.06
CA GLY A 230 -3.53 -9.41 6.75
C GLY A 230 -3.97 -8.55 7.93
N TYR A 231 -3.88 -7.22 7.78
CA TYR A 231 -4.38 -6.26 8.74
C TYR A 231 -5.53 -5.43 8.18
N LEU A 232 -6.43 -5.03 9.06
CA LEU A 232 -7.58 -4.19 8.76
C LEU A 232 -7.73 -3.16 9.88
N TYR A 233 -7.74 -1.87 9.53
CA TYR A 233 -8.14 -0.81 10.44
C TYR A 233 -9.59 -0.43 10.18
N VAL A 234 -10.43 -0.57 11.19
CA VAL A 234 -11.86 -0.19 11.12
C VAL A 234 -12.10 0.97 12.09
N PRO A 235 -12.31 2.20 11.62
CA PRO A 235 -12.68 3.32 12.48
C PRO A 235 -13.90 2.97 13.35
N ARG A 236 -13.95 3.48 14.56
CA ARG A 236 -15.07 3.20 15.48
C ARG A 236 -16.42 3.55 14.88
N ALA A 237 -16.48 4.62 14.11
CA ALA A 237 -17.71 5.03 13.41
C ALA A 237 -18.14 4.04 12.32
N CYS A 238 -17.22 3.19 11.82
CA CYS A 238 -17.48 2.23 10.74
C CYS A 238 -17.89 0.84 11.24
N GLU A 239 -17.81 0.55 12.53
CA GLU A 239 -18.11 -0.78 13.08
C GLU A 239 -19.58 -1.16 12.95
N ALA A 240 -20.48 -0.18 13.10
CA ALA A 240 -21.93 -0.35 13.00
C ALA A 240 -22.57 0.68 12.06
N ALA A 241 -21.78 1.18 11.09
CA ALA A 241 -22.23 2.23 10.20
C ALA A 241 -23.36 1.78 9.27
N ALA A 242 -24.24 2.70 8.95
CA ALA A 242 -25.20 2.51 7.86
C ALA A 242 -24.46 2.37 6.52
N SER A 243 -25.09 1.67 5.57
CA SER A 243 -24.50 1.43 4.25
C SER A 243 -24.07 2.75 3.58
N GLY A 244 -22.86 2.76 3.05
CA GLY A 244 -22.30 3.86 2.25
C GLY A 244 -21.75 5.04 3.03
N THR A 245 -21.65 4.96 4.37
CA THR A 245 -21.06 6.03 5.20
C THR A 245 -19.53 5.92 5.32
N CYS A 246 -18.98 4.74 5.16
CA CYS A 246 -17.52 4.49 5.20
C CYS A 246 -17.00 4.12 3.82
N THR A 247 -15.75 4.51 3.55
CA THR A 247 -15.04 4.18 2.31
C THR A 247 -13.93 3.18 2.57
N LEU A 248 -13.27 2.70 1.52
CA LEU A 248 -12.15 1.78 1.61
C LEU A 248 -10.88 2.42 1.04
N HIS A 249 -9.80 2.26 1.76
CA HIS A 249 -8.44 2.47 1.29
C HIS A 249 -7.65 1.17 1.36
N VAL A 250 -6.89 0.84 0.31
CA VAL A 250 -5.98 -0.32 0.31
C VAL A 250 -4.55 0.20 0.29
N ASN A 251 -3.75 -0.20 1.27
CA ASN A 251 -2.34 0.21 1.35
C ASN A 251 -1.43 -1.01 1.29
N PHE A 252 -0.42 -0.93 0.42
CA PHE A 252 0.58 -1.97 0.21
C PHE A 252 1.93 -1.54 0.78
N HIS A 253 2.51 -2.36 1.65
CA HIS A 253 3.86 -2.17 2.19
C HIS A 253 4.94 -2.40 1.13
N GLY A 254 6.18 -1.97 1.36
CA GLY A 254 7.34 -2.31 0.54
C GLY A 254 7.99 -3.64 0.94
N CYS A 255 9.11 -3.98 0.27
CA CYS A 255 9.96 -5.08 0.72
C CYS A 255 10.48 -4.81 2.14
N ASP A 256 10.74 -5.85 2.92
CA ASP A 256 11.18 -5.78 4.33
C ASP A 256 10.22 -5.01 5.27
N GLN A 257 8.98 -4.78 4.86
CA GLN A 257 7.96 -4.07 5.65
C GLN A 257 6.73 -4.93 5.98
N ALA A 258 6.75 -6.20 5.57
CA ALA A 258 5.65 -7.10 5.86
C ALA A 258 5.58 -7.48 7.35
N ARG A 259 4.48 -8.11 7.73
CA ARG A 259 4.22 -8.55 9.10
C ARG A 259 5.35 -9.41 9.69
N GLY A 260 6.00 -10.24 8.88
CA GLY A 260 7.10 -11.10 9.31
C GLY A 260 8.37 -10.32 9.70
N GLU A 261 8.61 -9.17 9.10
CA GLU A 261 9.81 -8.35 9.24
C GLU A 261 9.65 -7.26 10.32
N VAL A 262 8.54 -6.52 10.27
CA VAL A 262 8.34 -5.35 11.13
C VAL A 262 7.09 -5.45 12.02
N ALA A 263 6.51 -6.64 12.14
CA ALA A 263 5.26 -6.86 12.89
C ALA A 263 4.15 -5.88 12.46
N ALA A 264 3.62 -5.07 13.38
CA ALA A 264 2.58 -4.09 13.07
C ALA A 264 3.15 -2.66 12.87
N ALA A 265 4.47 -2.47 12.80
CA ALA A 265 5.04 -1.13 12.74
C ALA A 265 4.57 -0.36 11.51
N TYR A 266 4.66 -0.96 10.32
CA TYR A 266 4.21 -0.31 9.09
C TYR A 266 2.73 0.06 9.16
N VAL A 267 1.85 -0.90 9.42
CA VAL A 267 0.40 -0.68 9.41
C VAL A 267 -0.12 0.26 10.51
N SER A 268 0.67 0.53 11.54
CA SER A 268 0.27 1.40 12.65
C SER A 268 0.94 2.78 12.62
N ARG A 269 1.92 3.03 11.72
CA ARG A 269 2.78 4.21 11.80
C ARG A 269 2.82 5.06 10.52
N THR A 270 2.09 4.68 9.49
CA THR A 270 2.02 5.40 8.20
C THR A 270 1.16 6.68 8.25
N GLN A 271 0.59 7.04 9.38
CA GLN A 271 -0.41 8.11 9.58
C GLN A 271 -1.75 7.89 8.82
N LEU A 272 -1.90 6.78 8.11
CA LEU A 272 -3.16 6.45 7.43
C LEU A 272 -4.31 6.25 8.40
N ASN A 273 -4.05 5.61 9.56
CA ASN A 273 -5.10 5.28 10.53
C ASN A 273 -5.66 6.51 11.25
N GLU A 274 -4.82 7.52 11.49
CA GLU A 274 -5.24 8.79 12.07
C GLU A 274 -6.21 9.52 11.13
N TRP A 275 -5.90 9.56 9.85
CA TRP A 275 -6.80 10.12 8.84
C TRP A 275 -8.04 9.25 8.63
N ALA A 276 -7.88 7.94 8.68
CA ALA A 276 -8.98 6.98 8.59
C ALA A 276 -10.01 7.17 9.72
N GLU A 277 -9.53 7.32 10.97
CA GLU A 277 -10.40 7.54 12.13
C GLU A 277 -11.22 8.84 12.00
N ALA A 278 -10.60 9.91 11.49
CA ALA A 278 -11.24 11.20 11.34
C ALA A 278 -12.24 11.27 10.18
N ASN A 279 -12.10 10.40 9.17
CA ASN A 279 -12.80 10.50 7.89
C ASN A 279 -13.61 9.26 7.51
N ASN A 280 -13.80 8.33 8.43
CA ASN A 280 -14.55 7.09 8.22
C ASN A 280 -14.00 6.25 7.06
N ILE A 281 -12.69 6.06 7.03
CA ILE A 281 -12.00 5.26 6.03
C ILE A 281 -11.57 3.93 6.66
N VAL A 282 -12.09 2.82 6.16
CA VAL A 282 -11.56 1.50 6.49
C VAL A 282 -10.26 1.32 5.71
N VAL A 283 -9.17 0.94 6.38
CA VAL A 283 -7.89 0.71 5.70
C VAL A 283 -7.57 -0.78 5.70
N LEU A 284 -7.46 -1.36 4.52
CA LEU A 284 -7.03 -2.73 4.30
C LEU A 284 -5.52 -2.73 4.01
N TYR A 285 -4.80 -3.55 4.77
CA TYR A 285 -3.36 -3.76 4.62
C TYR A 285 -3.09 -5.23 4.28
N PRO A 286 -3.18 -5.63 3.02
CA PRO A 286 -2.74 -6.97 2.61
C PRO A 286 -1.28 -7.16 2.98
N GLN A 287 -0.86 -8.40 3.21
CA GLN A 287 0.50 -8.73 3.61
C GLN A 287 1.12 -9.74 2.66
N ALA A 288 2.31 -9.42 2.14
CA ALA A 288 3.18 -10.40 1.51
C ALA A 288 3.97 -11.17 2.59
N ALA A 289 4.66 -12.22 2.19
CA ALA A 289 5.52 -13.01 3.06
C ALA A 289 6.83 -13.39 2.35
N VAL A 290 7.87 -13.65 3.13
CA VAL A 290 9.08 -14.30 2.62
C VAL A 290 8.71 -15.66 2.04
N ASP A 291 9.14 -15.92 0.82
CA ASP A 291 8.93 -17.17 0.12
C ASP A 291 10.21 -17.60 -0.62
N LEU A 292 10.98 -18.41 0.06
CA LEU A 292 12.27 -18.89 -0.47
C LEU A 292 12.10 -19.80 -1.69
N HIS A 293 10.94 -20.44 -1.85
CA HIS A 293 10.67 -21.32 -2.98
C HIS A 293 10.56 -20.54 -4.30
N TYR A 294 9.97 -19.34 -4.23
CA TYR A 294 9.80 -18.43 -5.38
C TYR A 294 10.84 -17.30 -5.38
N GLY A 295 11.85 -17.35 -4.51
CA GLY A 295 12.92 -16.35 -4.46
C GLY A 295 12.51 -15.00 -3.86
N ASN A 296 11.34 -14.90 -3.23
CA ASN A 296 10.89 -13.70 -2.55
C ASN A 296 11.47 -13.63 -1.14
N ILE A 297 12.74 -13.26 -1.03
CA ILE A 297 13.48 -13.26 0.24
C ILE A 297 13.20 -12.05 1.12
N LEU A 298 12.53 -11.01 0.59
CA LEU A 298 12.28 -9.74 1.26
C LEU A 298 10.78 -9.45 1.43
N ALA A 299 9.92 -10.45 1.27
CA ALA A 299 8.48 -10.29 1.31
C ALA A 299 7.95 -9.12 0.43
N CYS A 300 8.53 -8.96 -0.76
CA CYS A 300 8.07 -7.97 -1.73
C CYS A 300 6.72 -8.39 -2.34
N TRP A 301 5.95 -7.43 -2.84
CA TRP A 301 4.89 -7.75 -3.79
C TRP A 301 5.51 -8.20 -5.10
N ASN A 302 4.96 -9.27 -5.69
CA ASN A 302 5.46 -9.79 -6.97
C ASN A 302 5.24 -8.74 -8.07
N ILE A 303 6.32 -8.10 -8.44
CA ILE A 303 6.37 -7.07 -9.49
C ILE A 303 7.04 -7.60 -10.76
N TRP A 304 7.51 -8.85 -10.74
CA TRP A 304 8.17 -9.58 -11.83
C TRP A 304 7.35 -10.75 -12.35
#